data_7997ea52b58ee6f74e04a3cb1260f882
#
_entry.id   7997ea52b58ee6f74e04a3cb1260f882
#
_cell.length_a   1.000
_cell.length_b   1.000
_cell.length_c   1.000
_cell.angle_alpha   90.00
_cell.angle_beta   90.00
_cell.angle_gamma   90.00
#
_symmetry.space_group_name_H-M   'P 1'
#
loop_
_entity.id
_entity.type
_entity.pdbx_description
1 polymer ?
#
loop_
_entity_poly.entity_id
_entity_poly.type
_entity_poly.pdbx_seq_one_letter_code
_entity_poly.pdbx_strand_id
1 'polypeptide(L)'
;LSAESRGKGTGMFQFLLTVGLVFAAVVGLLAASYVGGVENSGASEESLTSAKVLAWQAIFWVCAIPGLFLFFGSFRLSESPRYLFRRGRKDEAMAVLVRSYGDARAKEVFDEMVHIEEEEKQKAEELKKQSSSGESLLQRKYIYPFVLAVLVLAFTQATGINSVLNYSVKVFQQAGLEGTTANWADFTIKVVNCLMTIVAMVLVDRKGRKFLLKIGTAGIVVGLLGTGFLFNNVEKARKDVTADVAALLAAQSPSVQKEFEQGK
;
A
#
# COMPACT_ATOMS: atom_id res chain seq x y z
N LEU A 1 -22.38 3.40 -8.01
CA LEU A 1 -21.53 4.39 -8.70
C LEU A 1 -21.79 4.29 -10.19
N SER A 2 -22.15 5.39 -10.83
CA SER A 2 -22.25 5.48 -12.29
C SER A 2 -20.92 5.09 -12.94
N ALA A 3 -20.93 4.66 -14.21
CA ALA A 3 -19.72 4.24 -14.93
C ALA A 3 -18.62 5.32 -14.87
N GLU A 4 -19.03 6.59 -14.91
CA GLU A 4 -18.16 7.76 -14.85
C GLU A 4 -17.48 7.97 -13.48
N SER A 5 -18.15 7.64 -12.37
CA SER A 5 -17.63 7.80 -11.03
C SER A 5 -16.86 6.57 -10.50
N ARG A 6 -16.86 5.43 -11.21
CA ARG A 6 -16.12 4.22 -10.80
C ARG A 6 -14.61 4.44 -10.79
N GLY A 7 -14.08 5.14 -11.80
CA GLY A 7 -12.65 5.46 -11.87
C GLY A 7 -12.19 6.35 -10.73
N LYS A 8 -12.98 7.39 -10.44
CA LYS A 8 -12.73 8.31 -9.31
C LYS A 8 -12.80 7.59 -7.97
N GLY A 9 -13.77 6.69 -7.78
CA GLY A 9 -13.89 5.91 -6.54
C GLY A 9 -12.70 4.98 -6.30
N THR A 10 -12.21 4.30 -7.33
CA THR A 10 -11.02 3.46 -7.22
C THR A 10 -9.75 4.28 -6.94
N GLY A 11 -9.62 5.44 -7.59
CA GLY A 11 -8.51 6.37 -7.34
C GLY A 11 -8.53 6.92 -5.92
N MET A 12 -9.71 7.26 -5.39
CA MET A 12 -9.88 7.73 -4.02
C MET A 12 -9.50 6.67 -2.98
N PHE A 13 -9.85 5.42 -3.22
CA PHE A 13 -9.42 4.31 -2.36
C PHE A 13 -7.89 4.22 -2.29
N GLN A 14 -7.22 4.24 -3.45
CA GLN A 14 -5.76 4.20 -3.51
C GLN A 14 -5.12 5.42 -2.84
N PHE A 15 -5.70 6.60 -3.01
CA PHE A 15 -5.23 7.82 -2.36
C PHE A 15 -5.32 7.73 -0.84
N LEU A 16 -6.46 7.30 -0.30
CA LEU A 16 -6.64 7.12 1.15
C LEU A 16 -5.65 6.10 1.73
N LEU A 17 -5.33 5.04 0.97
CA LEU A 17 -4.34 4.06 1.37
C LEU A 17 -2.94 4.71 1.49
N THR A 18 -2.53 5.52 0.51
CA THR A 18 -1.23 6.22 0.57
C THR A 18 -1.19 7.30 1.66
N VAL A 19 -2.29 7.98 1.93
CA VAL A 19 -2.42 8.89 3.09
C VAL A 19 -2.23 8.13 4.40
N GLY A 20 -2.80 6.92 4.52
CA GLY A 20 -2.58 6.04 5.67
C GLY A 20 -1.11 5.67 5.87
N LEU A 21 -0.38 5.40 4.77
CA LEU A 21 1.06 5.14 4.82
C LEU A 21 1.87 6.34 5.32
N VAL A 22 1.51 7.56 4.88
CA VAL A 22 2.15 8.80 5.36
C VAL A 22 1.86 9.00 6.85
N PHE A 23 0.61 8.79 7.27
CA PHE A 23 0.24 8.88 8.68
C PHE A 23 1.02 7.89 9.55
N ALA A 24 1.14 6.63 9.12
CA ALA A 24 1.95 5.62 9.81
C ALA A 24 3.44 6.04 9.91
N ALA A 25 4.00 6.66 8.85
CA ALA A 25 5.36 7.16 8.86
C ALA A 25 5.54 8.32 9.86
N VAL A 26 4.57 9.24 9.97
CA VAL A 26 4.58 10.31 10.99
C VAL A 26 4.60 9.72 12.39
N VAL A 27 3.74 8.74 12.67
CA VAL A 27 3.70 8.06 13.98
C VAL A 27 5.04 7.38 14.28
N GLY A 28 5.62 6.69 13.29
CA GLY A 28 6.94 6.06 13.41
C GLY A 28 8.05 7.09 13.66
N LEU A 29 8.02 8.24 12.98
CA LEU A 29 8.97 9.32 13.17
C LEU A 29 8.88 9.93 14.58
N LEU A 30 7.67 10.17 15.08
CA LEU A 30 7.44 10.68 16.44
C LEU A 30 7.95 9.70 17.49
N ALA A 31 7.67 8.41 17.32
CA ALA A 31 8.16 7.36 18.20
C ALA A 31 9.71 7.27 18.19
N ALA A 32 10.33 7.33 17.02
CA ALA A 32 11.78 7.32 16.88
C ALA A 32 12.43 8.58 17.48
N SER A 33 11.80 9.75 17.30
CA SER A 33 12.28 11.02 17.89
C SER A 33 12.18 10.99 19.42
N TYR A 34 11.13 10.40 19.97
CA TYR A 34 10.98 10.22 21.42
C TYR A 34 12.10 9.33 21.99
N VAL A 35 12.33 8.16 21.38
CA VAL A 35 13.39 7.23 21.82
C VAL A 35 14.76 7.87 21.66
N GLY A 36 15.04 8.55 20.55
CA GLY A 36 16.30 9.28 20.33
C GLY A 36 16.52 10.42 21.32
N GLY A 37 15.46 11.11 21.76
CA GLY A 37 15.53 12.10 22.82
C GLY A 37 15.97 11.52 24.16
N VAL A 38 15.43 10.35 24.52
CA VAL A 38 15.82 9.62 25.75
C VAL A 38 17.28 9.11 25.67
N GLU A 39 17.69 8.60 24.52
CA GLU A 39 19.05 8.13 24.26
C GLU A 39 20.07 9.29 24.41
N ASN A 40 19.79 10.43 23.79
CA ASN A 40 20.67 11.60 23.83
C ASN A 40 20.72 12.28 25.22
N SER A 41 19.74 12.03 26.09
CA SER A 41 19.74 12.54 27.47
C SER A 41 20.68 11.79 28.41
N GLY A 42 21.40 10.76 27.96
CA GLY A 42 22.28 9.93 28.78
C GLY A 42 21.53 9.06 29.79
N ALA A 43 20.27 8.71 29.50
CA ALA A 43 19.44 7.87 30.36
C ALA A 43 20.02 6.47 30.51
N SER A 44 19.71 5.79 31.64
CA SER A 44 20.16 4.42 31.88
C SER A 44 19.59 3.46 30.82
N GLU A 45 20.24 2.32 30.60
CA GLU A 45 19.81 1.28 29.68
C GLU A 45 18.37 0.79 29.97
N GLU A 46 18.00 0.75 31.24
CA GLU A 46 16.65 0.38 31.69
C GLU A 46 15.62 1.43 31.24
N SER A 47 15.94 2.72 31.35
CA SER A 47 15.07 3.81 30.88
C SER A 47 14.92 3.80 29.36
N LEU A 48 16.00 3.52 28.64
CA LEU A 48 15.98 3.42 27.18
C LEU A 48 15.14 2.22 26.71
N THR A 49 15.25 1.09 27.38
CA THR A 49 14.43 -0.10 27.10
C THR A 49 12.95 0.19 27.35
N SER A 50 12.64 0.84 28.46
CA SER A 50 11.25 1.25 28.79
C SER A 50 10.69 2.23 27.75
N ALA A 51 11.48 3.19 27.29
CA ALA A 51 11.09 4.13 26.23
C ALA A 51 10.83 3.42 24.89
N LYS A 52 11.65 2.44 24.51
CA LYS A 52 11.44 1.62 23.30
C LYS A 52 10.15 0.80 23.40
N VAL A 53 9.87 0.17 24.54
CA VAL A 53 8.64 -0.59 24.77
C VAL A 53 7.41 0.32 24.70
N LEU A 54 7.45 1.48 25.34
CA LEU A 54 6.37 2.44 25.32
C LEU A 54 6.10 2.98 23.91
N ALA A 55 7.15 3.33 23.16
CA ALA A 55 7.04 3.78 21.77
C ALA A 55 6.39 2.70 20.87
N TRP A 56 6.82 1.45 21.02
CA TRP A 56 6.25 0.31 20.31
C TRP A 56 4.77 0.09 20.66
N GLN A 57 4.41 0.09 21.93
CA GLN A 57 3.03 -0.02 22.38
C GLN A 57 2.16 1.14 21.84
N ALA A 58 2.67 2.37 21.90
CA ALA A 58 1.96 3.55 21.41
C ALA A 58 1.62 3.45 19.92
N ILE A 59 2.53 2.92 19.08
CA ILE A 59 2.27 2.68 17.66
C ILE A 59 1.05 1.76 17.48
N PHE A 60 0.97 0.65 18.23
CA PHE A 60 -0.17 -0.27 18.13
C PHE A 60 -1.48 0.36 18.59
N TRP A 61 -1.45 1.13 19.69
CA TRP A 61 -2.65 1.84 20.16
C TRP A 61 -3.15 2.88 19.15
N VAL A 62 -2.24 3.63 18.54
CA VAL A 62 -2.59 4.59 17.48
C VAL A 62 -3.19 3.88 16.26
N CYS A 63 -2.66 2.72 15.87
CA CYS A 63 -3.22 1.91 14.77
C CYS A 63 -4.61 1.33 15.11
N ALA A 64 -4.92 1.09 16.39
CA ALA A 64 -6.23 0.61 16.81
C ALA A 64 -7.34 1.66 16.65
N ILE A 65 -7.03 2.96 16.73
CA ILE A 65 -8.03 4.04 16.67
C ILE A 65 -8.83 4.02 15.36
N PRO A 66 -8.22 3.99 14.15
CA PRO A 66 -8.97 3.88 12.90
C PRO A 66 -9.81 2.61 12.81
N GLY A 67 -9.30 1.49 13.36
CA GLY A 67 -10.03 0.23 13.43
C GLY A 67 -11.29 0.33 14.27
N LEU A 68 -11.22 0.94 15.44
CA LEU A 68 -12.38 1.21 16.30
C LEU A 68 -13.38 2.15 15.62
N PHE A 69 -12.91 3.18 14.94
CA PHE A 69 -13.76 4.07 14.14
C PHE A 69 -14.53 3.32 13.06
N LEU A 70 -13.87 2.43 12.33
CA LEU A 70 -14.51 1.59 11.31
C LEU A 70 -15.49 0.61 11.95
N PHE A 71 -15.12 -0.01 13.06
CA PHE A 71 -15.98 -0.96 13.78
C PHE A 71 -17.28 -0.28 14.23
N PHE A 72 -17.21 0.82 14.97
CA PHE A 72 -18.41 1.53 15.42
C PHE A 72 -19.16 2.22 14.29
N GLY A 73 -18.44 2.72 13.27
CA GLY A 73 -19.02 3.31 12.07
C GLY A 73 -19.84 2.30 11.27
N SER A 74 -19.42 1.04 11.21
CA SER A 74 -20.11 -0.01 10.46
C SER A 74 -21.54 -0.26 10.95
N PHE A 75 -21.80 -0.10 12.25
CA PHE A 75 -23.17 -0.24 12.80
C PHE A 75 -24.14 0.86 12.35
N ARG A 76 -23.61 1.99 11.87
CA ARG A 76 -24.42 3.12 11.38
C ARG A 76 -24.52 3.18 9.86
N LEU A 77 -23.76 2.35 9.15
CA LEU A 77 -23.86 2.28 7.70
C LEU A 77 -25.11 1.52 7.29
N SER A 78 -25.87 2.11 6.37
CA SER A 78 -26.98 1.41 5.72
C SER A 78 -26.43 0.35 4.77
N GLU A 79 -27.22 -0.70 4.55
CA GLU A 79 -26.91 -1.71 3.53
C GLU A 79 -26.77 -1.08 2.14
N SER A 80 -25.95 -1.71 1.30
CA SER A 80 -25.76 -1.24 -0.08
C SER A 80 -27.09 -1.25 -0.85
N PRO A 81 -27.51 -0.14 -1.51
CA PRO A 81 -28.74 -0.11 -2.32
C PRO A 81 -28.77 -1.22 -3.36
N ARG A 82 -27.64 -1.53 -3.99
CA ARG A 82 -27.55 -2.62 -4.97
C ARG A 82 -27.75 -4.00 -4.36
N TYR A 83 -27.26 -4.21 -3.15
CA TYR A 83 -27.48 -5.46 -2.43
C TYR A 83 -28.96 -5.63 -2.07
N LEU A 84 -29.60 -4.58 -1.52
CA LEU A 84 -31.02 -4.59 -1.19
C LEU A 84 -31.87 -4.84 -2.43
N PHE A 85 -31.57 -4.17 -3.55
CA PHE A 85 -32.23 -4.33 -4.82
C PHE A 85 -32.15 -5.77 -5.35
N ARG A 86 -30.96 -6.38 -5.35
CA ARG A 86 -30.76 -7.78 -5.78
C ARG A 86 -31.46 -8.78 -4.87
N ARG A 87 -31.70 -8.45 -3.61
CA ARG A 87 -32.47 -9.27 -2.66
C ARG A 87 -33.98 -9.05 -2.79
N GLY A 88 -34.45 -8.25 -3.74
CA GLY A 88 -35.85 -7.94 -3.94
C GLY A 88 -36.44 -6.90 -2.98
N ARG A 89 -35.63 -6.34 -2.07
CA ARG A 89 -36.04 -5.30 -1.11
C ARG A 89 -35.96 -3.92 -1.75
N LYS A 90 -36.80 -3.72 -2.80
CA LYS A 90 -36.73 -2.53 -3.68
C LYS A 90 -37.07 -1.23 -2.97
N ASP A 91 -38.05 -1.27 -2.06
CA ASP A 91 -38.47 -0.08 -1.28
C ASP A 91 -37.37 0.42 -0.35
N GLU A 92 -36.67 -0.50 0.31
CA GLU A 92 -35.53 -0.16 1.16
C GLU A 92 -34.34 0.34 0.35
N ALA A 93 -34.09 -0.24 -0.82
CA ALA A 93 -33.07 0.25 -1.74
C ALA A 93 -33.36 1.69 -2.16
N MET A 94 -34.62 2.01 -2.50
CA MET A 94 -35.03 3.36 -2.83
C MET A 94 -34.89 4.31 -1.65
N ALA A 95 -35.28 3.92 -0.44
CA ALA A 95 -35.12 4.74 0.76
C ALA A 95 -33.65 5.09 1.05
N VAL A 96 -32.74 4.13 0.89
CA VAL A 96 -31.28 4.38 1.03
C VAL A 96 -30.77 5.30 -0.07
N LEU A 97 -31.22 5.16 -1.31
CA LEU A 97 -30.85 6.06 -2.41
C LEU A 97 -31.32 7.49 -2.18
N VAL A 98 -32.58 7.67 -1.74
CA VAL A 98 -33.14 8.99 -1.41
C VAL A 98 -32.34 9.66 -0.30
N ARG A 99 -32.00 8.91 0.74
CA ARG A 99 -31.17 9.42 1.85
C ARG A 99 -29.76 9.84 1.40
N SER A 100 -29.21 9.17 0.38
CA SER A 100 -27.83 9.38 -0.07
C SER A 100 -27.69 10.42 -1.17
N TYR A 101 -28.67 10.53 -2.08
CA TYR A 101 -28.58 11.33 -3.30
C TYR A 101 -29.69 12.37 -3.45
N GLY A 102 -30.74 12.34 -2.61
CA GLY A 102 -31.95 13.11 -2.78
C GLY A 102 -32.91 12.50 -3.81
N ASP A 103 -34.18 12.94 -3.81
CA ASP A 103 -35.30 12.29 -4.55
C ASP A 103 -35.07 12.21 -6.06
N ALA A 104 -34.63 13.29 -6.71
CA ALA A 104 -34.44 13.35 -8.14
C ALA A 104 -33.39 12.35 -8.64
N ARG A 105 -32.21 12.38 -8.03
CA ARG A 105 -31.10 11.51 -8.43
C ARG A 105 -31.26 10.06 -7.97
N ALA A 106 -31.99 9.84 -6.87
CA ALA A 106 -32.33 8.50 -6.41
C ALA A 106 -33.17 7.74 -7.42
N LYS A 107 -34.13 8.39 -8.07
CA LYS A 107 -34.95 7.79 -9.14
C LYS A 107 -34.10 7.41 -10.35
N GLU A 108 -33.25 8.32 -10.82
CA GLU A 108 -32.36 8.02 -11.96
C GLU A 108 -31.47 6.78 -11.69
N VAL A 109 -30.86 6.72 -10.51
CA VAL A 109 -29.98 5.59 -10.13
C VAL A 109 -30.78 4.30 -9.96
N PHE A 110 -32.01 4.39 -9.45
CA PHE A 110 -32.89 3.25 -9.30
C PHE A 110 -33.36 2.71 -10.68
N ASP A 111 -33.76 3.59 -11.59
CA ASP A 111 -34.15 3.22 -12.94
C ASP A 111 -32.97 2.61 -13.72
N GLU A 112 -31.73 3.14 -13.53
CA GLU A 112 -30.51 2.52 -14.07
C GLU A 112 -30.31 1.09 -13.51
N MET A 113 -30.59 0.85 -12.22
CA MET A 113 -30.50 -0.48 -11.63
C MET A 113 -31.55 -1.44 -12.21
N VAL A 114 -32.75 -0.98 -12.43
CA VAL A 114 -33.84 -1.77 -13.07
C VAL A 114 -33.44 -2.14 -14.48
N HIS A 115 -32.98 -1.17 -15.28
CA HIS A 115 -32.56 -1.40 -16.65
C HIS A 115 -31.40 -2.41 -16.75
N ILE A 116 -30.41 -2.30 -15.85
CA ILE A 116 -29.31 -3.27 -15.79
C ILE A 116 -29.80 -4.67 -15.42
N GLU A 117 -30.76 -4.78 -14.47
CA GLU A 117 -31.35 -6.08 -14.12
C GLU A 117 -32.11 -6.72 -15.30
N GLU A 118 -32.83 -5.92 -16.06
CA GLU A 118 -33.57 -6.37 -17.25
C GLU A 118 -32.57 -6.81 -18.35
N GLU A 119 -31.54 -6.04 -18.62
CA GLU A 119 -30.49 -6.44 -19.55
C GLU A 119 -29.77 -7.71 -19.12
N GLU A 120 -29.43 -7.85 -17.82
CA GLU A 120 -28.82 -9.08 -17.31
C GLU A 120 -29.76 -10.28 -17.48
N LYS A 121 -31.06 -10.14 -17.24
CA LYS A 121 -32.06 -11.19 -17.46
C LYS A 121 -32.20 -11.56 -18.93
N GLN A 122 -32.30 -10.58 -19.82
CA GLN A 122 -32.41 -10.81 -21.26
C GLN A 122 -31.14 -11.55 -21.77
N LYS A 123 -29.96 -11.08 -21.40
CA LYS A 123 -28.68 -11.75 -21.74
C LYS A 123 -28.62 -13.16 -21.19
N ALA A 124 -29.08 -13.39 -19.94
CA ALA A 124 -29.15 -14.70 -19.34
C ALA A 124 -30.14 -15.65 -20.05
N GLU A 125 -31.27 -15.13 -20.52
CA GLU A 125 -32.25 -15.90 -21.31
C GLU A 125 -31.72 -16.19 -22.72
N GLU A 126 -31.07 -15.24 -23.37
CA GLU A 126 -30.42 -15.44 -24.66
C GLU A 126 -29.28 -16.47 -24.55
N LEU A 127 -28.45 -16.38 -23.50
CA LEU A 127 -27.43 -17.36 -23.17
C LEU A 127 -28.05 -18.75 -22.90
N LYS A 128 -29.18 -18.86 -22.20
CA LYS A 128 -29.86 -20.13 -21.97
C LYS A 128 -30.44 -20.69 -23.25
N LYS A 129 -30.95 -19.87 -24.18
CA LYS A 129 -31.41 -20.30 -25.49
C LYS A 129 -30.27 -20.72 -26.41
N GLN A 130 -29.12 -20.10 -26.30
CA GLN A 130 -27.86 -20.50 -26.98
C GLN A 130 -27.15 -21.65 -26.29
N SER A 131 -27.38 -21.88 -24.99
CA SER A 131 -26.76 -22.93 -24.16
C SER A 131 -27.31 -24.34 -24.34
N SER A 132 -27.97 -24.64 -25.43
CA SER A 132 -28.06 -26.04 -25.87
C SER A 132 -26.69 -26.58 -26.34
N SER A 133 -25.68 -25.74 -26.49
CA SER A 133 -24.24 -26.04 -26.59
C SER A 133 -23.59 -25.50 -25.36
N GLY A 134 -23.22 -26.35 -24.38
CA GLY A 134 -22.61 -25.99 -23.11
C GLY A 134 -21.47 -25.02 -23.26
N GLU A 135 -21.76 -23.72 -23.20
CA GLU A 135 -20.73 -22.69 -23.13
C GLU A 135 -20.05 -22.75 -21.78
N SER A 136 -18.95 -23.47 -21.76
CA SER A 136 -18.06 -23.55 -20.61
C SER A 136 -17.46 -22.17 -20.35
N LEU A 137 -17.44 -21.74 -19.07
CA LEU A 137 -16.67 -20.57 -18.60
C LEU A 137 -15.17 -20.64 -18.99
N LEU A 138 -14.73 -21.82 -19.44
CA LEU A 138 -13.39 -22.10 -19.97
C LEU A 138 -13.20 -21.67 -21.43
N GLN A 139 -14.13 -20.93 -22.03
CA GLN A 139 -13.93 -20.42 -23.39
C GLN A 139 -12.81 -19.36 -23.40
N ARG A 140 -12.01 -19.39 -24.46
CA ARG A 140 -10.89 -18.48 -24.70
C ARG A 140 -11.27 -17.00 -24.56
N LYS A 141 -12.53 -16.66 -24.86
CA LYS A 141 -13.09 -15.32 -24.72
C LYS A 141 -13.07 -14.79 -23.27
N TYR A 142 -13.25 -15.66 -22.29
CA TYR A 142 -13.28 -15.30 -20.85
C TYR A 142 -11.93 -15.56 -20.17
N ILE A 143 -11.25 -16.65 -20.56
CA ILE A 143 -9.95 -17.00 -19.96
C ILE A 143 -8.89 -15.99 -20.31
N TYR A 144 -8.81 -15.51 -21.54
CA TYR A 144 -7.75 -14.60 -21.97
C TYR A 144 -7.69 -13.26 -21.18
N PRO A 145 -8.81 -12.52 -21.03
CA PRO A 145 -8.82 -11.31 -20.20
C PRO A 145 -8.53 -11.60 -18.71
N PHE A 146 -9.02 -12.74 -18.19
CA PHE A 146 -8.77 -13.15 -16.80
C PHE A 146 -7.29 -13.45 -16.57
N VAL A 147 -6.67 -14.28 -17.41
CA VAL A 147 -5.25 -14.62 -17.32
C VAL A 147 -4.40 -13.35 -17.47
N LEU A 148 -4.73 -12.47 -18.41
CA LEU A 148 -4.03 -11.21 -18.58
C LEU A 148 -4.10 -10.35 -17.33
N ALA A 149 -5.28 -10.22 -16.71
CA ALA A 149 -5.45 -9.47 -15.48
C ALA A 149 -4.63 -10.06 -14.32
N VAL A 150 -4.65 -11.39 -14.16
CA VAL A 150 -3.86 -12.10 -13.14
C VAL A 150 -2.37 -11.88 -13.35
N LEU A 151 -1.88 -12.01 -14.60
CA LEU A 151 -0.48 -11.80 -14.93
C LEU A 151 -0.04 -10.35 -14.63
N VAL A 152 -0.82 -9.35 -15.04
CA VAL A 152 -0.51 -7.95 -14.74
C VAL A 152 -0.43 -7.70 -13.23
N LEU A 153 -1.39 -8.22 -12.46
CA LEU A 153 -1.38 -8.10 -11.00
C LEU A 153 -0.19 -8.81 -10.37
N ALA A 154 0.11 -10.04 -10.81
CA ALA A 154 1.24 -10.83 -10.32
C ALA A 154 2.58 -10.11 -10.57
N PHE A 155 2.80 -9.62 -11.80
CA PHE A 155 4.01 -8.87 -12.12
C PHE A 155 4.11 -7.55 -11.36
N THR A 156 3.00 -6.84 -11.14
CA THR A 156 2.99 -5.62 -10.34
C THR A 156 3.44 -5.90 -8.90
N GLN A 157 2.98 -6.99 -8.29
CA GLN A 157 3.43 -7.37 -6.95
C GLN A 157 4.87 -7.90 -6.94
N ALA A 158 5.30 -8.60 -7.98
CA ALA A 158 6.66 -9.12 -8.13
C ALA A 158 7.73 -8.01 -8.29
N THR A 159 7.34 -6.75 -8.56
CA THR A 159 8.27 -5.61 -8.55
C THR A 159 8.92 -5.36 -7.18
N GLY A 160 8.39 -5.94 -6.11
CA GLY A 160 8.95 -5.83 -4.76
C GLY A 160 8.71 -4.49 -4.07
N ILE A 161 7.83 -3.63 -4.60
CA ILE A 161 7.56 -2.31 -4.01
C ILE A 161 7.18 -2.38 -2.53
N ASN A 162 6.38 -3.38 -2.15
CA ASN A 162 5.98 -3.57 -0.76
C ASN A 162 7.18 -3.93 0.14
N SER A 163 8.11 -4.73 -0.36
CA SER A 163 9.36 -5.03 0.36
C SER A 163 10.20 -3.77 0.54
N VAL A 164 10.38 -2.97 -0.51
CA VAL A 164 11.12 -1.71 -0.42
C VAL A 164 10.48 -0.76 0.60
N LEU A 165 9.17 -0.57 0.58
CA LEU A 165 8.46 0.31 1.50
C LEU A 165 8.50 -0.18 2.97
N ASN A 166 8.51 -1.50 3.19
CA ASN A 166 8.56 -2.07 4.54
C ASN A 166 9.97 -2.07 5.14
N TYR A 167 10.99 -2.20 4.30
CA TYR A 167 12.38 -2.26 4.75
C TYR A 167 13.17 -0.97 4.49
N SER A 168 12.53 0.09 4.01
CA SER A 168 13.17 1.36 3.62
C SER A 168 14.07 1.92 4.72
N VAL A 169 13.60 1.98 5.98
CA VAL A 169 14.40 2.47 7.11
C VAL A 169 15.68 1.63 7.29
N LYS A 170 15.57 0.29 7.24
CA LYS A 170 16.74 -0.59 7.35
C LYS A 170 17.73 -0.41 6.20
N VAL A 171 17.21 -0.24 4.98
CA VAL A 171 18.04 0.02 3.79
C VAL A 171 18.81 1.34 3.95
N PHE A 172 18.16 2.38 4.45
CA PHE A 172 18.81 3.66 4.72
C PHE A 172 19.86 3.58 5.84
N GLN A 173 19.57 2.84 6.91
CA GLN A 173 20.55 2.60 7.97
C GLN A 173 21.78 1.86 7.45
N GLN A 174 21.59 0.85 6.60
CA GLN A 174 22.71 0.13 5.96
C GLN A 174 23.49 1.01 4.96
N ALA A 175 22.83 2.03 4.40
CA ALA A 175 23.48 3.02 3.55
C ALA A 175 24.22 4.12 4.34
N GLY A 176 24.26 4.03 5.68
CA GLY A 176 24.99 4.97 6.55
C GLY A 176 24.17 6.14 7.08
N LEU A 177 22.84 6.12 6.92
CA LEU A 177 21.94 7.10 7.53
C LEU A 177 21.58 6.66 8.94
N GLU A 178 22.20 7.29 9.94
CA GLU A 178 22.01 6.92 11.36
C GLU A 178 20.84 7.66 12.02
N GLY A 179 20.33 7.09 13.10
CA GLY A 179 19.36 7.69 14.01
C GLY A 179 18.04 8.07 13.32
N THR A 180 17.57 9.28 13.58
CA THR A 180 16.30 9.81 13.05
C THR A 180 16.35 10.16 11.56
N THR A 181 17.56 10.29 10.97
CA THR A 181 17.71 10.65 9.54
C THR A 181 17.14 9.60 8.61
N ALA A 182 17.33 8.30 8.92
CA ALA A 182 16.74 7.21 8.16
C ALA A 182 15.20 7.24 8.18
N ASN A 183 14.61 7.62 9.31
CA ASN A 183 13.15 7.76 9.45
C ASN A 183 12.61 8.98 8.65
N TRP A 184 13.36 10.08 8.60
CA TRP A 184 13.02 11.22 7.76
C TRP A 184 13.09 10.89 6.27
N ALA A 185 14.08 10.11 5.86
CA ALA A 185 14.18 9.63 4.48
C ALA A 185 12.99 8.73 4.11
N ASP A 186 12.59 7.81 4.98
CA ASP A 186 11.41 6.96 4.82
C ASP A 186 10.12 7.78 4.72
N PHE A 187 9.94 8.76 5.62
CA PHE A 187 8.80 9.68 5.58
C PHE A 187 8.74 10.43 4.25
N THR A 188 9.87 10.95 3.78
CA THR A 188 9.94 11.67 2.50
C THR A 188 9.51 10.80 1.33
N ILE A 189 9.95 9.54 1.26
CA ILE A 189 9.52 8.60 0.21
C ILE A 189 8.02 8.39 0.25
N LYS A 190 7.42 8.21 1.43
CA LYS A 190 5.97 8.01 1.57
C LYS A 190 5.16 9.23 1.17
N VAL A 191 5.66 10.44 1.48
CA VAL A 191 5.05 11.71 1.01
C VAL A 191 5.13 11.81 -0.51
N VAL A 192 6.28 11.55 -1.10
CA VAL A 192 6.44 11.55 -2.58
C VAL A 192 5.50 10.52 -3.21
N ASN A 193 5.39 9.32 -2.66
CA ASN A 193 4.46 8.28 -3.12
C ASN A 193 3.00 8.77 -3.10
N CYS A 194 2.58 9.43 -2.02
CA CYS A 194 1.24 10.01 -1.88
C CYS A 194 0.99 11.11 -2.94
N LEU A 195 1.93 12.03 -3.13
CA LEU A 195 1.83 13.08 -4.15
C LEU A 195 1.77 12.49 -5.56
N MET A 196 2.60 11.49 -5.86
CA MET A 196 2.58 10.80 -7.16
C MET A 196 1.29 10.04 -7.40
N THR A 197 0.60 9.58 -6.35
CA THR A 197 -0.74 8.98 -6.48
C THR A 197 -1.77 10.00 -6.97
N ILE A 198 -1.71 11.25 -6.48
CA ILE A 198 -2.57 12.32 -6.97
C ILE A 198 -2.28 12.62 -8.45
N VAL A 199 -1.00 12.73 -8.80
CA VAL A 199 -0.59 12.93 -10.20
C VAL A 199 -1.09 11.79 -11.09
N ALA A 200 -0.97 10.55 -10.63
CA ALA A 200 -1.44 9.38 -11.37
C ALA A 200 -2.96 9.39 -11.58
N MET A 201 -3.76 9.78 -10.56
CA MET A 201 -5.22 9.93 -10.71
C MET A 201 -5.60 10.93 -11.81
N VAL A 202 -4.98 12.11 -11.79
CA VAL A 202 -5.23 13.14 -12.81
C VAL A 202 -4.78 12.68 -14.19
N LEU A 203 -3.68 11.95 -14.25
CA LEU A 203 -3.10 11.51 -15.51
C LEU A 203 -3.88 10.34 -16.13
N VAL A 204 -4.47 9.47 -15.31
CA VAL A 204 -5.38 8.39 -15.78
C VAL A 204 -6.56 8.96 -16.55
N ASP A 205 -7.18 10.01 -16.01
CA ASP A 205 -8.34 10.62 -16.65
C ASP A 205 -7.98 11.34 -17.97
N ARG A 206 -6.76 11.91 -18.06
CA ARG A 206 -6.33 12.66 -19.25
C ARG A 206 -5.67 11.84 -20.34
N LYS A 207 -4.78 10.90 -20.00
CA LYS A 207 -3.92 10.15 -20.93
C LYS A 207 -4.26 8.67 -21.03
N GLY A 208 -5.13 8.18 -20.16
CA GLY A 208 -5.60 6.80 -20.14
C GLY A 208 -4.64 5.81 -19.47
N ARG A 209 -5.20 4.65 -19.11
CA ARG A 209 -4.53 3.60 -18.31
C ARG A 209 -3.32 2.97 -19.02
N LYS A 210 -3.38 2.79 -20.34
CA LYS A 210 -2.29 2.16 -21.12
C LYS A 210 -1.01 3.00 -21.12
N PHE A 211 -1.16 4.33 -21.17
CA PHE A 211 -0.04 5.26 -21.13
C PHE A 211 0.67 5.19 -19.77
N LEU A 212 -0.07 5.24 -18.67
CA LEU A 212 0.50 5.13 -17.33
C LEU A 212 1.20 3.80 -17.11
N LEU A 213 0.61 2.70 -17.57
CA LEU A 213 1.22 1.38 -17.44
C LEU A 213 2.60 1.35 -18.15
N LYS A 214 2.68 1.89 -19.36
CA LYS A 214 3.95 1.93 -20.12
C LYS A 214 5.03 2.76 -19.41
N ILE A 215 4.69 3.98 -19.00
CA ILE A 215 5.64 4.86 -18.31
C ILE A 215 6.03 4.30 -16.96
N GLY A 216 5.06 3.80 -16.18
CA GLY A 216 5.32 3.20 -14.88
C GLY A 216 6.25 1.99 -14.99
N THR A 217 5.98 1.08 -15.92
CA THR A 217 6.84 -0.09 -16.15
C THR A 217 8.24 0.31 -16.60
N ALA A 218 8.36 1.26 -17.52
CA ALA A 218 9.66 1.76 -17.96
C ALA A 218 10.44 2.40 -16.79
N GLY A 219 9.77 3.21 -15.96
CA GLY A 219 10.37 3.80 -14.76
C GLY A 219 10.86 2.76 -13.76
N ILE A 220 10.08 1.71 -13.51
CA ILE A 220 10.47 0.60 -12.63
C ILE A 220 11.73 -0.11 -13.18
N VAL A 221 11.75 -0.44 -14.47
CA VAL A 221 12.90 -1.10 -15.09
C VAL A 221 14.16 -0.26 -14.96
N VAL A 222 14.09 1.03 -15.29
CA VAL A 222 15.23 1.95 -15.17
C VAL A 222 15.67 2.09 -13.71
N GLY A 223 14.72 2.24 -12.77
CA GLY A 223 15.02 2.34 -11.35
C GLY A 223 15.68 1.09 -10.78
N LEU A 224 15.17 -0.09 -11.09
CA LEU A 224 15.73 -1.36 -10.59
C LEU A 224 17.11 -1.64 -11.20
N LEU A 225 17.29 -1.41 -12.50
CA LEU A 225 18.59 -1.56 -13.16
C LEU A 225 19.62 -0.56 -12.60
N GLY A 226 19.22 0.70 -12.40
CA GLY A 226 20.07 1.72 -11.79
C GLY A 226 20.50 1.36 -10.37
N THR A 227 19.54 0.91 -9.55
CA THR A 227 19.81 0.46 -8.18
C THR A 227 20.75 -0.75 -8.18
N GLY A 228 20.48 -1.76 -9.02
CA GLY A 228 21.31 -2.95 -9.12
C GLY A 228 22.74 -2.62 -9.56
N PHE A 229 22.92 -1.69 -10.50
CA PHE A 229 24.23 -1.22 -10.94
C PHE A 229 24.99 -0.49 -9.83
N LEU A 230 24.31 0.40 -9.10
CA LEU A 230 24.91 1.11 -7.96
C LEU A 230 25.35 0.15 -6.87
N PHE A 231 24.49 -0.80 -6.46
CA PHE A 231 24.86 -1.80 -5.46
C PHE A 231 26.05 -2.67 -5.91
N ASN A 232 26.08 -3.12 -7.15
CA ASN A 232 27.19 -3.89 -7.67
C ASN A 232 28.51 -3.10 -7.62
N ASN A 233 28.47 -1.80 -7.91
CA ASN A 233 29.66 -0.96 -7.86
C ASN A 233 30.13 -0.72 -6.40
N VAL A 234 29.21 -0.49 -5.49
CA VAL A 234 29.51 -0.33 -4.05
C VAL A 234 30.08 -1.62 -3.48
N GLU A 235 29.52 -2.78 -3.83
CA GLU A 235 30.02 -4.07 -3.37
C GLU A 235 31.39 -4.40 -3.90
N LYS A 236 31.68 -4.08 -5.17
CA LYS A 236 33.04 -4.21 -5.76
C LYS A 236 34.05 -3.26 -5.12
N ALA A 237 33.61 -2.09 -4.66
CA ALA A 237 34.45 -1.12 -3.97
C ALA A 237 34.66 -1.48 -2.48
N ARG A 238 33.91 -2.42 -1.94
CA ARG A 238 34.05 -2.91 -0.56
C ARG A 238 35.37 -3.64 -0.44
N LYS A 239 36.36 -3.03 0.24
CA LYS A 239 37.60 -3.72 0.62
C LYS A 239 37.27 -4.64 1.78
N ASP A 240 37.72 -5.87 1.70
CA ASP A 240 37.74 -6.76 2.86
C ASP A 240 38.82 -6.27 3.79
N VAL A 241 38.41 -5.55 4.84
CA VAL A 241 39.32 -5.02 5.89
C VAL A 241 39.52 -5.98 7.05
N THR A 242 38.98 -7.21 6.93
CA THR A 242 39.07 -8.21 8.03
C THR A 242 40.51 -8.51 8.41
N ALA A 243 41.40 -8.61 7.43
CA ALA A 243 42.83 -8.83 7.65
C ALA A 243 43.50 -7.63 8.31
N ASP A 244 43.15 -6.41 7.89
CA ASP A 244 43.74 -5.17 8.46
C ASP A 244 43.23 -4.96 9.90
N VAL A 245 41.95 -5.22 10.16
CA VAL A 245 41.38 -5.15 11.52
C VAL A 245 42.00 -6.24 12.42
N ALA A 246 42.19 -7.45 11.93
CA ALA A 246 42.83 -8.52 12.68
C ALA A 246 44.31 -8.17 13.05
N ALA A 247 45.02 -7.56 12.10
CA ALA A 247 46.41 -7.09 12.34
C ALA A 247 46.47 -5.96 13.36
N LEU A 248 45.51 -5.00 13.30
CA LEU A 248 45.40 -3.92 14.27
C LEU A 248 45.01 -4.42 15.66
N LEU A 249 44.11 -5.39 15.76
CA LEU A 249 43.75 -6.03 17.04
C LEU A 249 44.88 -6.83 17.63
N ALA A 250 45.68 -7.52 16.81
CA ALA A 250 46.87 -8.24 17.28
C ALA A 250 47.97 -7.31 17.81
N ALA A 251 47.98 -6.06 17.34
CA ALA A 251 48.93 -5.04 17.82
C ALA A 251 48.47 -4.32 19.11
N GLN A 252 47.21 -4.51 19.53
CA GLN A 252 46.65 -3.88 20.73
C GLN A 252 46.69 -4.80 21.97
N SER A 253 46.47 -4.21 23.15
CA SER A 253 46.51 -4.92 24.42
C SER A 253 45.43 -6.01 24.53
N PRO A 254 45.66 -7.11 25.28
CA PRO A 254 44.74 -8.22 25.44
C PRO A 254 43.34 -7.85 25.99
N SER A 255 43.22 -6.71 26.64
CA SER A 255 41.93 -6.18 27.15
C SER A 255 41.00 -5.73 26.01
N VAL A 256 41.53 -5.04 25.01
CA VAL A 256 40.77 -4.56 23.84
C VAL A 256 40.34 -5.72 22.93
N GLN A 257 41.16 -6.77 22.83
CA GLN A 257 40.80 -7.98 22.09
C GLN A 257 39.58 -8.69 22.71
N LYS A 258 39.50 -8.77 24.04
CA LYS A 258 38.38 -9.37 24.75
C LYS A 258 37.06 -8.55 24.60
N GLU A 259 37.15 -7.22 24.67
CA GLU A 259 35.98 -6.36 24.44
C GLU A 259 35.43 -6.50 23.01
N PHE A 260 36.29 -6.62 22.01
CA PHE A 260 35.86 -6.80 20.62
C PHE A 260 35.23 -8.18 20.40
N GLU A 261 35.71 -9.24 21.03
CA GLU A 261 35.11 -10.57 20.96
C GLU A 261 33.77 -10.67 21.69
N GLN A 262 33.56 -9.89 22.76
CA GLN A 262 32.28 -9.83 23.48
C GLN A 262 31.21 -8.96 22.79
N GLY A 263 31.62 -8.06 21.90
CA GLY A 263 30.73 -7.20 21.10
C GLY A 263 30.25 -7.81 19.78
N LYS A 264 30.67 -9.03 19.47
CA LYS A 264 30.16 -9.83 18.33
C LYS A 264 28.95 -10.65 18.75
#